data_5c0ad119ad7caa8d99c5df979c20740c
#
_entry.id   5c0ad119ad7caa8d99c5df979c20740c
#
_cell.length_a   1.000
_cell.length_b   1.000
_cell.length_c   1.000
_cell.angle_alpha   90.00
_cell.angle_beta   90.00
_cell.angle_gamma   90.00
#
_symmetry.space_group_name_H-M   'P 1'
#
loop_
_entity.id
_entity.type
_entity.pdbx_description
1 polymer ?
#
loop_
_entity_poly.entity_id
_entity_poly.type
_entity_poly.pdbx_seq_one_letter_code
_entity_poly.pdbx_strand_id
1 'polypeptide(L)'
;MSKSQSTKEKSVQINLHSQYYGSVAEIGGGQETARHLFQAGGASNTIAKSISAYDKSFSDHFYNDGTPARYVAEDRLRMVDYEYDELIKILDQKNSRKFFAFANTVETLNFAKTNQGNGWLGIAVEGSDRYRPNKIFIHVKLHENDTLLQQY
;
A
#
# COMPACT_ATOMS: atom_id res chain seq x y z
N MET A 1 9.15 24.13 16.91
CA MET A 1 8.99 22.69 16.58
C MET A 1 7.62 22.47 15.99
N SER A 2 7.53 21.99 14.76
CA SER A 2 6.23 21.59 14.22
C SER A 2 5.71 20.37 15.01
N LYS A 3 4.50 20.46 15.51
CA LYS A 3 3.86 19.36 16.22
C LYS A 3 3.72 18.18 15.24
N SER A 4 4.25 17.03 15.60
CA SER A 4 4.08 15.82 14.77
C SER A 4 2.59 15.50 14.64
N GLN A 5 2.10 15.39 13.41
CA GLN A 5 0.71 15.02 13.14
C GLN A 5 0.49 13.54 13.46
N SER A 6 -0.64 13.24 14.08
CA SER A 6 -1.08 11.86 14.30
C SER A 6 -1.46 11.18 12.98
N THR A 7 -1.47 9.85 12.97
CA THR A 7 -1.93 9.06 11.81
C THR A 7 -3.34 9.45 11.38
N LYS A 8 -4.23 9.70 12.34
CA LYS A 8 -5.60 10.16 12.05
C LYS A 8 -5.63 11.50 11.34
N GLU A 9 -4.86 12.49 11.83
CA GLU A 9 -4.78 13.81 11.21
C GLU A 9 -4.25 13.73 9.78
N LYS A 10 -3.20 12.93 9.54
CA LYS A 10 -2.67 12.69 8.19
C LYS A 10 -3.71 12.03 7.29
N SER A 11 -4.42 11.02 7.77
CA SER A 11 -5.45 10.32 7.01
C SER A 11 -6.61 11.24 6.63
N VAL A 12 -7.05 12.10 7.54
CA VAL A 12 -8.07 13.12 7.24
C VAL A 12 -7.58 14.08 6.15
N GLN A 13 -6.34 14.55 6.25
CA GLN A 13 -5.78 15.46 5.23
C GLN A 13 -5.71 14.81 3.85
N ILE A 14 -5.32 13.54 3.79
CA ILE A 14 -5.29 12.78 2.53
C ILE A 14 -6.69 12.68 1.95
N ASN A 15 -7.68 12.30 2.75
CA ASN A 15 -9.06 12.14 2.29
C ASN A 15 -9.72 13.47 1.87
N LEU A 16 -9.32 14.57 2.46
CA LEU A 16 -9.79 15.90 2.08
C LEU A 16 -9.08 16.44 0.83
N HIS A 17 -7.95 15.88 0.46
CA HIS A 17 -7.19 16.29 -0.72
C HIS A 17 -7.77 15.65 -1.98
N SER A 18 -8.84 16.20 -2.50
CA SER A 18 -9.66 15.62 -3.58
C SER A 18 -8.97 15.42 -4.94
N GLN A 19 -7.69 15.76 -5.07
CA GLN A 19 -6.94 15.60 -6.31
C GLN A 19 -6.50 14.17 -6.60
N TYR A 20 -6.28 13.34 -5.58
CA TYR A 20 -5.72 12.00 -5.72
C TYR A 20 -6.75 10.94 -5.44
N TYR A 21 -6.77 9.91 -6.30
CA TYR A 21 -7.69 8.79 -6.21
C TYR A 21 -6.97 7.51 -6.61
N GLY A 22 -7.07 6.47 -5.83
CA GLY A 22 -6.23 5.34 -6.11
C GLY A 22 -6.54 4.03 -5.41
N SER A 23 -5.61 3.10 -5.59
CA SER A 23 -5.67 1.75 -5.05
C SER A 23 -4.70 1.55 -3.91
N VAL A 24 -5.11 0.74 -2.94
CA VAL A 24 -4.27 0.25 -1.84
C VAL A 24 -4.25 -1.27 -1.87
N ALA A 25 -3.06 -1.86 -1.98
CA ALA A 25 -2.85 -3.31 -1.95
C ALA A 25 -1.93 -3.67 -0.79
N GLU A 26 -2.39 -4.51 0.12
CA GLU A 26 -1.66 -4.83 1.34
C GLU A 26 -1.48 -6.34 1.48
N ILE A 27 -0.23 -6.78 1.70
CA ILE A 27 0.15 -8.18 1.83
C ILE A 27 0.79 -8.42 3.20
N GLY A 28 0.33 -9.46 3.88
CA GLY A 28 0.89 -9.87 5.15
C GLY A 28 0.48 -8.99 6.32
N GLY A 29 1.43 -8.65 7.20
CA GLY A 29 1.16 -7.90 8.43
C GLY A 29 0.79 -6.43 8.26
N GLY A 30 1.07 -5.85 7.10
CA GLY A 30 0.85 -4.41 6.83
C GLY A 30 -0.58 -4.08 6.39
N GLN A 31 -1.60 -4.34 7.20
CA GLN A 31 -3.02 -4.21 6.85
C GLN A 31 -3.66 -2.90 7.32
N GLU A 32 -2.88 -1.91 7.74
CA GLU A 32 -3.41 -0.74 8.45
C GLU A 32 -3.61 0.50 7.57
N THR A 33 -2.97 0.62 6.42
CA THR A 33 -3.01 1.86 5.60
C THR A 33 -4.43 2.17 5.13
N ALA A 34 -5.08 1.22 4.46
CA ALA A 34 -6.47 1.41 4.00
C ALA A 34 -7.41 1.59 5.19
N ARG A 35 -7.21 0.84 6.26
CA ARG A 35 -8.04 0.92 7.47
C ARG A 35 -8.01 2.31 8.10
N HIS A 36 -6.84 2.93 8.22
CA HIS A 36 -6.73 4.30 8.73
C HIS A 36 -7.45 5.31 7.85
N LEU A 37 -7.36 5.17 6.53
CA LEU A 37 -8.07 6.04 5.60
C LEU A 37 -9.59 5.86 5.71
N PHE A 38 -10.09 4.63 5.82
CA PHE A 38 -11.52 4.39 6.02
C PHE A 38 -12.04 4.94 7.35
N GLN A 39 -11.29 4.74 8.44
CA GLN A 39 -11.68 5.21 9.76
C GLN A 39 -11.63 6.74 9.92
N ALA A 40 -10.81 7.41 9.14
CA ALA A 40 -10.73 8.88 9.18
C ALA A 40 -11.96 9.58 8.62
N GLY A 41 -12.76 8.88 7.80
CA GLY A 41 -13.89 9.44 7.06
C GLY A 41 -13.48 10.11 5.75
N GLY A 42 -14.38 10.15 4.80
CA GLY A 42 -14.14 10.76 3.49
C GLY A 42 -13.32 9.90 2.51
N ALA A 43 -13.07 8.63 2.82
CA ALA A 43 -12.26 7.72 2.01
C ALA A 43 -12.82 7.50 0.59
N SER A 44 -14.11 7.73 0.35
CA SER A 44 -14.71 7.70 -0.99
C SER A 44 -14.09 8.71 -1.96
N ASN A 45 -13.46 9.75 -1.43
CA ASN A 45 -12.71 10.72 -2.24
C ASN A 45 -11.28 10.26 -2.57
N THR A 46 -10.78 9.23 -1.91
CA THR A 46 -9.38 8.81 -1.98
C THR A 46 -9.21 7.41 -2.54
N ILE A 47 -10.05 6.45 -2.14
CA ILE A 47 -9.86 5.04 -2.42
C ILE A 47 -10.84 4.57 -3.50
N ALA A 48 -10.29 4.15 -4.65
CA ALA A 48 -11.02 3.43 -5.69
C ALA A 48 -11.16 1.94 -5.35
N LYS A 49 -10.09 1.35 -4.85
CA LYS A 49 -10.00 -0.08 -4.53
C LYS A 49 -9.04 -0.30 -3.36
N SER A 50 -9.43 -1.18 -2.47
CA SER A 50 -8.53 -1.72 -1.44
C SER A 50 -8.58 -3.25 -1.52
N ILE A 51 -7.42 -3.89 -1.55
CA ILE A 51 -7.28 -5.34 -1.63
C ILE A 51 -6.25 -5.82 -0.62
N SER A 52 -6.56 -6.94 0.05
CA SER A 52 -5.63 -7.69 0.86
C SER A 52 -5.39 -9.05 0.20
N ALA A 53 -4.15 -9.30 -0.24
CA ALA A 53 -3.70 -10.60 -0.72
C ALA A 53 -2.82 -11.23 0.35
N TYR A 54 -3.42 -11.58 1.49
CA TYR A 54 -2.73 -12.03 2.69
C TYR A 54 -1.97 -13.35 2.49
N ASP A 55 -2.59 -14.30 1.81
CA ASP A 55 -1.98 -15.60 1.54
C ASP A 55 -0.89 -15.51 0.47
N LYS A 56 0.25 -16.17 0.72
CA LYS A 56 1.39 -16.14 -0.20
C LYS A 56 1.05 -16.73 -1.57
N SER A 57 0.39 -17.87 -1.60
CA SER A 57 0.06 -18.56 -2.86
C SER A 57 -0.97 -17.75 -3.66
N PHE A 58 -1.94 -17.15 -2.98
CA PHE A 58 -2.89 -16.25 -3.60
C PHE A 58 -2.18 -15.02 -4.20
N SER A 59 -1.28 -14.41 -3.45
CA SER A 59 -0.49 -13.26 -3.91
C SER A 59 0.41 -13.61 -5.09
N ASP A 60 1.05 -14.79 -5.07
CA ASP A 60 1.86 -15.28 -6.20
C ASP A 60 1.01 -15.49 -7.46
N HIS A 61 -0.18 -16.06 -7.29
CA HIS A 61 -1.09 -16.26 -8.42
C HIS A 61 -1.61 -14.95 -8.98
N PHE A 62 -2.01 -14.03 -8.12
CA PHE A 62 -2.65 -12.78 -8.53
C PHE A 62 -1.68 -11.77 -9.16
N TYR A 63 -0.48 -11.63 -8.58
CA TYR A 63 0.50 -10.62 -9.02
C TYR A 63 1.69 -11.17 -9.79
N ASN A 64 1.93 -12.48 -9.80
CA ASN A 64 3.11 -13.12 -10.37
C ASN A 64 2.78 -14.27 -11.33
N ASP A 65 1.56 -14.34 -11.84
CA ASP A 65 1.12 -15.43 -12.74
C ASP A 65 1.37 -16.83 -12.15
N GLY A 66 1.26 -16.98 -10.83
CA GLY A 66 1.51 -18.23 -10.11
C GLY A 66 2.99 -18.56 -9.91
N THR A 67 3.91 -17.72 -10.35
CA THR A 67 5.35 -17.93 -10.12
C THR A 67 5.69 -17.64 -8.65
N PRO A 68 6.25 -18.61 -7.90
CA PRO A 68 6.64 -18.40 -6.51
C PRO A 68 7.67 -17.28 -6.38
N ALA A 69 7.44 -16.35 -5.45
CA ALA A 69 8.38 -15.30 -5.11
C ALA A 69 8.60 -15.25 -3.60
N ARG A 70 9.63 -14.54 -3.14
CA ARG A 70 9.80 -14.28 -1.71
C ARG A 70 8.61 -13.46 -1.21
N TYR A 71 8.13 -13.78 -0.01
CA TYR A 71 6.97 -13.12 0.56
C TYR A 71 7.21 -11.63 0.79
N VAL A 72 8.36 -11.28 1.32
CA VAL A 72 8.80 -9.89 1.52
C VAL A 72 10.03 -9.65 0.65
N ALA A 73 9.85 -8.99 -0.46
CA ALA A 73 10.91 -8.68 -1.40
C ALA A 73 10.54 -7.46 -2.26
N GLU A 74 11.53 -6.78 -2.76
CA GLU A 74 11.34 -5.59 -3.62
C GLU A 74 10.54 -5.92 -4.88
N ASP A 75 10.77 -7.07 -5.49
CA ASP A 75 10.06 -7.49 -6.70
C ASP A 75 8.55 -7.71 -6.48
N ARG A 76 8.12 -7.93 -5.23
CA ARG A 76 6.68 -7.91 -4.88
C ARG A 76 6.02 -6.57 -5.19
N LEU A 77 6.77 -5.51 -5.22
CA LEU A 77 6.24 -4.18 -5.51
C LEU A 77 5.80 -4.00 -6.97
N ARG A 78 5.96 -5.01 -7.83
CA ARG A 78 5.28 -5.08 -9.14
C ARG A 78 3.76 -4.93 -9.01
N MET A 79 3.20 -5.27 -7.87
CA MET A 79 1.79 -5.02 -7.60
C MET A 79 1.43 -3.53 -7.63
N VAL A 80 2.37 -2.63 -7.36
CA VAL A 80 2.17 -1.19 -7.54
C VAL A 80 1.87 -0.87 -9.01
N ASP A 81 2.66 -1.43 -9.91
CA ASP A 81 2.46 -1.22 -11.36
C ASP A 81 1.15 -1.85 -11.82
N TYR A 82 0.88 -3.08 -11.39
CA TYR A 82 -0.37 -3.77 -11.71
C TYR A 82 -1.59 -2.95 -11.26
N GLU A 83 -1.61 -2.50 -10.01
CA GLU A 83 -2.72 -1.74 -9.46
C GLU A 83 -2.88 -0.36 -10.13
N TYR A 84 -1.78 0.27 -10.49
CA TYR A 84 -1.79 1.55 -11.20
C TYR A 84 -2.34 1.39 -12.63
N ASP A 85 -1.89 0.35 -13.34
CA ASP A 85 -2.37 0.06 -14.70
C ASP A 85 -3.85 -0.30 -14.72
N GLU A 86 -4.34 -1.02 -13.72
CA GLU A 86 -5.77 -1.32 -13.56
C GLU A 86 -6.62 -0.05 -13.37
N LEU A 87 -6.12 0.93 -12.60
CA LEU A 87 -6.80 2.22 -12.47
C LEU A 87 -6.92 2.92 -13.81
N ILE A 88 -5.86 2.95 -14.61
CA ILE A 88 -5.88 3.56 -15.95
C ILE A 88 -6.90 2.84 -16.82
N LYS A 89 -6.86 1.53 -16.91
CA LYS A 89 -7.80 0.74 -17.73
C LYS A 89 -9.26 1.02 -17.42
N ILE A 90 -9.57 1.16 -16.12
CA ILE A 90 -10.97 1.25 -15.66
C ILE A 90 -11.46 2.69 -15.63
N LEU A 91 -10.61 3.65 -15.26
CA LEU A 91 -11.03 4.98 -14.86
C LEU A 91 -10.48 6.13 -15.72
N ASP A 92 -9.54 5.88 -16.63
CA ASP A 92 -8.81 6.94 -17.34
C ASP A 92 -9.74 7.97 -18.01
N GLN A 93 -10.73 7.51 -18.72
CA GLN A 93 -11.66 8.37 -19.47
C GLN A 93 -12.75 9.03 -18.60
N LYS A 94 -12.91 8.59 -17.37
CA LYS A 94 -14.04 8.97 -16.50
C LYS A 94 -13.63 9.84 -15.32
N ASN A 95 -12.34 10.06 -15.13
CA ASN A 95 -11.85 10.68 -13.92
C ASN A 95 -10.77 11.73 -14.21
N SER A 96 -11.04 12.98 -13.85
CA SER A 96 -10.08 14.09 -13.97
C SER A 96 -9.06 14.15 -12.83
N ARG A 97 -9.21 13.32 -11.80
CA ARG A 97 -8.28 13.28 -10.66
C ARG A 97 -6.99 12.57 -11.05
N LYS A 98 -5.93 12.88 -10.31
CA LYS A 98 -4.66 12.17 -10.41
C LYS A 98 -4.73 10.82 -9.74
N PHE A 99 -4.07 9.83 -10.30
CA PHE A 99 -4.07 8.47 -9.75
C PHE A 99 -2.86 8.22 -8.86
N PHE A 100 -3.06 7.35 -7.88
CA PHE A 100 -1.98 6.72 -7.15
C PHE A 100 -2.26 5.23 -6.95
N ALA A 101 -1.20 4.45 -6.78
CA ALA A 101 -1.27 3.08 -6.29
C ALA A 101 -0.27 2.91 -5.16
N PHE A 102 -0.73 2.48 -4.01
CA PHE A 102 0.10 2.13 -2.87
C PHE A 102 0.06 0.62 -2.66
N ALA A 103 1.21 0.03 -2.41
CA ALA A 103 1.29 -1.38 -2.05
C ALA A 103 2.33 -1.61 -0.96
N ASN A 104 2.08 -2.60 -0.13
CA ASN A 104 3.06 -3.09 0.82
C ASN A 104 3.09 -4.62 0.89
N THR A 105 4.23 -5.15 1.32
CA THR A 105 4.39 -6.53 1.72
C THR A 105 5.19 -6.54 3.01
N VAL A 106 4.60 -7.07 4.08
CA VAL A 106 5.17 -6.98 5.42
C VAL A 106 5.16 -8.35 6.09
N GLU A 107 6.31 -8.72 6.63
CA GLU A 107 6.47 -9.85 7.53
C GLU A 107 6.71 -9.32 8.94
N THR A 108 5.81 -9.65 9.85
CA THR A 108 5.97 -9.31 11.27
C THR A 108 6.76 -10.39 12.00
N LEU A 109 7.22 -10.06 13.21
CA LEU A 109 7.88 -11.00 14.10
C LEU A 109 6.93 -12.18 14.39
N ASN A 110 7.41 -13.41 14.21
CA ASN A 110 6.66 -14.60 14.61
C ASN A 110 6.68 -14.80 16.14
N PHE A 111 5.78 -15.62 16.65
CA PHE A 111 5.69 -15.85 18.12
C PHE A 111 6.97 -16.48 18.70
N ALA A 112 7.69 -17.28 17.93
CA ALA A 112 8.96 -17.86 18.35
C ALA A 112 10.13 -16.88 18.32
N LYS A 113 9.93 -15.69 17.74
CA LYS A 113 10.94 -14.63 17.56
C LYS A 113 12.21 -15.11 16.84
N THR A 114 12.02 -15.99 15.85
CA THR A 114 13.11 -16.56 15.05
C THR A 114 13.39 -15.80 13.75
N ASN A 115 12.54 -14.86 13.39
CA ASN A 115 12.72 -13.99 12.23
C ASN A 115 12.87 -12.51 12.69
N GLN A 116 13.25 -11.67 11.75
CA GLN A 116 13.20 -10.21 11.94
C GLN A 116 12.06 -9.64 11.11
N GLY A 117 11.16 -8.88 11.74
CA GLY A 117 10.10 -8.19 11.04
C GLY A 117 10.66 -7.15 10.07
N ASN A 118 10.18 -7.18 8.85
CA ASN A 118 10.58 -6.22 7.83
C ASN A 118 9.49 -6.09 6.75
N GLY A 119 9.59 -5.08 5.92
CA GLY A 119 8.64 -4.89 4.84
C GLY A 119 9.16 -4.00 3.74
N TRP A 120 8.53 -4.10 2.60
CA TRP A 120 8.70 -3.19 1.49
C TRP A 120 7.39 -2.43 1.26
N LEU A 121 7.51 -1.12 1.07
CA LEU A 121 6.40 -0.25 0.72
C LEU A 121 6.70 0.41 -0.61
N GLY A 122 5.69 0.52 -1.45
CA GLY A 122 5.80 1.19 -2.73
C GLY A 122 4.60 2.07 -3.00
N ILE A 123 4.85 3.18 -3.65
CA ILE A 123 3.80 4.06 -4.15
C ILE A 123 4.16 4.55 -5.55
N ALA A 124 3.18 4.51 -6.45
CA ALA A 124 3.19 5.20 -7.73
C ALA A 124 2.20 6.36 -7.67
N VAL A 125 2.63 7.54 -8.06
CA VAL A 125 1.79 8.76 -8.03
C VAL A 125 1.87 9.47 -9.37
N GLU A 126 0.70 9.79 -9.94
CA GLU A 126 0.61 10.58 -11.16
C GLU A 126 1.24 11.96 -10.95
N GLY A 127 2.20 12.27 -11.81
CA GLY A 127 2.83 13.58 -11.89
C GLY A 127 2.26 14.41 -13.04
N SER A 128 3.11 14.75 -13.98
CA SER A 128 2.73 15.47 -15.21
C SER A 128 2.16 14.56 -16.30
N ASP A 129 2.52 13.28 -16.27
CA ASP A 129 2.09 12.27 -17.24
C ASP A 129 1.47 11.07 -16.50
N ARG A 130 0.20 10.80 -16.78
CA ARG A 130 -0.55 9.69 -16.19
C ARG A 130 0.07 8.33 -16.48
N TYR A 131 0.64 8.16 -17.65
CA TYR A 131 1.22 6.88 -18.09
C TYR A 131 2.65 6.68 -17.61
N ARG A 132 3.24 7.68 -16.95
CA ARG A 132 4.60 7.65 -16.39
C ARG A 132 4.59 8.18 -14.95
N PRO A 133 4.04 7.42 -14.00
CA PRO A 133 3.97 7.88 -12.61
C PRO A 133 5.35 7.98 -11.98
N ASN A 134 5.48 8.87 -11.01
CA ASN A 134 6.62 8.88 -10.11
C ASN A 134 6.48 7.72 -9.13
N LYS A 135 7.58 7.03 -8.83
CA LYS A 135 7.59 5.87 -7.93
C LYS A 135 8.56 6.06 -6.78
N ILE A 136 8.13 5.63 -5.60
CA ILE A 136 8.98 5.59 -4.39
C ILE A 136 8.86 4.19 -3.80
N PHE A 137 9.99 3.55 -3.53
CA PHE A 137 10.08 2.26 -2.85
C PHE A 137 10.90 2.40 -1.59
N ILE A 138 10.41 1.84 -0.49
CA ILE A 138 11.02 1.94 0.82
C ILE A 138 11.11 0.55 1.44
N HIS A 139 12.33 0.16 1.87
CA HIS A 139 12.52 -1.00 2.71
C HIS A 139 12.52 -0.57 4.18
N VAL A 140 11.72 -1.21 4.99
CA VAL A 140 11.61 -0.93 6.43
C VAL A 140 12.00 -2.15 7.25
N LYS A 141 12.62 -1.92 8.39
CA LYS A 141 12.87 -2.92 9.42
C LYS A 141 12.03 -2.58 10.64
N LEU A 142 11.35 -3.57 11.19
CA LEU A 142 10.54 -3.40 12.38
C LEU A 142 11.42 -3.67 13.61
N HIS A 143 11.50 -2.70 14.51
CA HIS A 143 12.39 -2.77 15.66
C HIS A 143 11.68 -3.22 16.96
N GLU A 144 10.36 -3.16 16.99
CA GLU A 144 9.59 -3.64 18.14
C GLU A 144 9.82 -5.14 18.37
N ASN A 145 10.02 -5.51 19.61
CA ASN A 145 10.23 -6.91 20.01
C ASN A 145 8.94 -7.59 20.50
N ASP A 146 7.82 -7.09 20.08
CA ASP A 146 6.49 -7.61 20.34
C ASP A 146 5.75 -7.87 19.04
N THR A 147 5.29 -9.10 18.88
CA THR A 147 4.62 -9.54 17.64
C THR A 147 3.36 -8.73 17.33
N LEU A 148 2.59 -8.37 18.37
CA LEU A 148 1.35 -7.61 18.17
C LEU A 148 1.65 -6.15 17.84
N LEU A 149 2.64 -5.54 18.48
CA LEU A 149 3.02 -4.15 18.22
C LEU A 149 3.58 -3.95 16.83
N GLN A 150 4.22 -4.97 16.23
CA GLN A 150 4.71 -4.88 14.86
C GLN A 150 3.59 -4.82 13.80
N GLN A 151 2.35 -5.15 14.16
CA GLN A 151 1.22 -5.11 13.23
C GLN A 151 0.56 -3.73 13.15
N TYR A 152 0.86 -2.84 14.07
CA TYR A 152 0.33 -1.48 14.15
C TYR A 152 1.43 -0.45 13.84
#